data_a0446b16e9be320841a09f9509011d69
#
_entry.id   a0446b16e9be320841a09f9509011d69
#
_cell.length_a   1.000
_cell.length_b   1.000
_cell.length_c   1.000
_cell.angle_alpha   90.00
_cell.angle_beta   90.00
_cell.angle_gamma   90.00
#
_symmetry.space_group_name_H-M   'P 1'
#
loop_
_entity.id
_entity.type
_entity.pdbx_description
1 polymer ?
#
loop_
_entity_poly.entity_id
_entity_poly.type
_entity_poly.pdbx_seq_one_letter_code
_entity_poly.pdbx_strand_id
1 'polypeptide(L)'
;MDLVPGILHADLDAFYASVEQLLNPSLRGRPIAVGGGVVLACSYEAKAFGIHSGMPGRRARELCPDIIFTGGHFSEYQRLGDAAIAVMRDYTPDVERISIDEAFADVAGSRQLFGSPEDIARTVRRRVRTELGLPISVGVARTKHLAKIASQVAKPDGLVVVDPGTELEFLHNLPVELMWGVGPVTKAKFAEAGVMTIGQLAQRSPNSVQRLLGQAVGEKLSQLAWNRDPRAIETRRRARSAGAQSALGRRPATERVFKPVLLHLAERIATRLRAKDRPCRTVTVRVRFSDMRSVTRSLTLPASISATTPLMEVAVDLVRGVLADYREEKTISLLAISTSNLGQDSVLQLELPFGLADDGLRPGTRKGAARGRADRAMDVIRGRFGWESVAYASSALGEKHSVPDEFRSLAEKEL
;
A
#
# COMPACT_ATOMS: atom_id res chain seq x y z
N MET A 1 36.34 3.47 4.40
CA MET A 1 35.08 2.75 4.11
C MET A 1 34.92 2.76 2.62
N ASP A 2 35.01 1.61 1.99
CA ASP A 2 34.95 1.47 0.53
C ASP A 2 33.58 1.97 0.02
N LEU A 3 33.63 2.95 -0.88
CA LEU A 3 32.46 3.56 -1.52
C LEU A 3 31.83 2.62 -2.56
N VAL A 4 31.63 1.35 -2.21
CA VAL A 4 31.08 0.37 -3.17
C VAL A 4 29.57 0.36 -3.06
N PRO A 5 28.85 0.37 -4.19
CA PRO A 5 27.40 0.22 -4.18
C PRO A 5 27.05 -1.16 -3.58
N GLY A 6 26.15 -1.17 -2.60
CA GLY A 6 25.73 -2.39 -1.91
C GLY A 6 24.22 -2.56 -1.86
N ILE A 7 23.47 -1.53 -2.24
CA ILE A 7 22.00 -1.54 -2.18
C ILE A 7 21.44 -1.88 -3.57
N LEU A 8 20.65 -2.93 -3.64
CA LEU A 8 19.82 -3.26 -4.77
C LEU A 8 18.39 -2.76 -4.55
N HIS A 9 17.75 -2.23 -5.57
CA HIS A 9 16.31 -2.10 -5.66
C HIS A 9 15.81 -2.92 -6.84
N ALA A 10 14.90 -3.85 -6.60
CA ALA A 10 14.30 -4.70 -7.62
C ALA A 10 12.79 -4.45 -7.68
N ASP A 11 12.25 -4.37 -8.89
CA ASP A 11 10.85 -4.00 -9.16
C ASP A 11 10.35 -4.82 -10.37
N LEU A 12 9.31 -5.64 -10.17
CA LEU A 12 8.70 -6.45 -11.23
C LEU A 12 7.97 -5.54 -12.23
N ASP A 13 8.30 -5.69 -13.50
CA ASP A 13 7.83 -4.79 -14.55
C ASP A 13 6.36 -5.01 -14.91
N ALA A 14 5.55 -3.93 -14.83
CA ALA A 14 4.12 -3.97 -15.11
C ALA A 14 3.42 -5.17 -14.44
N PHE A 15 3.76 -5.46 -13.20
CA PHE A 15 3.66 -6.74 -12.51
C PHE A 15 2.35 -7.49 -12.78
N TYR A 16 1.17 -6.93 -12.43
CA TYR A 16 -0.10 -7.65 -12.65
C TYR A 16 -0.35 -7.94 -14.12
N ALA A 17 -0.02 -7.01 -15.01
CA ALA A 17 -0.18 -7.24 -16.45
C ALA A 17 0.78 -8.32 -16.95
N SER A 18 2.02 -8.36 -16.45
CA SER A 18 3.00 -9.40 -16.80
C SER A 18 2.56 -10.78 -16.31
N VAL A 19 1.93 -10.87 -15.13
CA VAL A 19 1.34 -12.12 -14.64
C VAL A 19 0.16 -12.56 -15.51
N GLU A 20 -0.73 -11.64 -15.91
CA GLU A 20 -1.82 -11.99 -16.84
C GLU A 20 -1.30 -12.52 -18.18
N GLN A 21 -0.23 -11.91 -18.72
CA GLN A 21 0.44 -12.36 -19.96
C GLN A 21 1.19 -13.69 -19.77
N LEU A 22 1.62 -14.01 -18.54
CA LEU A 22 2.20 -15.31 -18.19
C LEU A 22 1.13 -16.41 -18.15
N LEU A 23 0.01 -16.14 -17.51
CA LEU A 23 -1.12 -17.07 -17.38
C LEU A 23 -1.86 -17.28 -18.72
N ASN A 24 -1.94 -16.24 -19.52
CA ASN A 24 -2.53 -16.30 -20.86
C ASN A 24 -1.59 -15.69 -21.91
N PRO A 25 -0.76 -16.51 -22.57
CA PRO A 25 0.19 -16.07 -23.59
C PRO A 25 -0.43 -15.32 -24.78
N SER A 26 -1.72 -15.47 -25.06
CA SER A 26 -2.41 -14.72 -26.14
C SER A 26 -2.52 -13.22 -25.88
N LEU A 27 -2.26 -12.78 -24.63
CA LEU A 27 -2.24 -11.37 -24.23
C LEU A 27 -0.89 -10.70 -24.46
N ARG A 28 0.16 -11.43 -24.79
CA ARG A 28 1.50 -10.89 -25.05
C ARG A 28 1.50 -9.98 -26.26
N GLY A 29 2.20 -8.85 -26.15
CA GLY A 29 2.30 -7.86 -27.21
C GLY A 29 0.99 -7.07 -27.46
N ARG A 30 -0.02 -7.23 -26.59
CA ARG A 30 -1.30 -6.53 -26.71
C ARG A 30 -1.47 -5.50 -25.60
N PRO A 31 -2.17 -4.38 -25.86
CA PRO A 31 -2.51 -3.42 -24.83
C PRO A 31 -3.54 -4.05 -23.86
N ILE A 32 -3.10 -4.37 -22.64
CA ILE A 32 -3.95 -4.92 -21.60
C ILE A 32 -3.96 -4.05 -20.34
N ALA A 33 -5.07 -4.07 -19.63
CA ALA A 33 -5.23 -3.47 -18.31
C ALA A 33 -5.89 -4.45 -17.34
N VAL A 34 -5.35 -4.54 -16.15
CA VAL A 34 -5.94 -5.30 -15.05
C VAL A 34 -6.94 -4.43 -14.29
N GLY A 35 -8.14 -4.97 -14.02
CA GLY A 35 -9.24 -4.25 -13.39
C GLY A 35 -10.28 -3.78 -14.43
N GLY A 36 -11.37 -3.18 -14.00
CA GLY A 36 -12.48 -2.80 -14.88
C GLY A 36 -12.99 -1.38 -14.67
N GLY A 37 -13.23 -0.98 -13.42
CA GLY A 37 -13.65 0.38 -13.07
C GLY A 37 -12.50 1.38 -13.05
N VAL A 38 -11.35 0.93 -12.53
CA VAL A 38 -10.08 1.65 -12.49
C VAL A 38 -8.99 0.70 -12.94
N VAL A 39 -8.02 1.20 -13.69
CA VAL A 39 -6.82 0.47 -14.09
C VAL A 39 -5.95 0.25 -12.85
N LEU A 40 -5.73 -1.00 -12.46
CA LEU A 40 -4.82 -1.36 -11.36
C LEU A 40 -3.37 -1.43 -11.84
N ALA A 41 -3.16 -2.07 -12.99
CA ALA A 41 -1.90 -2.12 -13.71
C ALA A 41 -2.17 -2.24 -15.22
N CYS A 42 -1.20 -1.90 -16.06
CA CYS A 42 -1.33 -2.03 -17.50
C CYS A 42 0.01 -2.43 -18.14
N SER A 43 -0.07 -3.11 -19.28
CA SER A 43 1.10 -3.53 -20.06
C SER A 43 1.85 -2.32 -20.66
N TYR A 44 3.07 -2.53 -21.11
CA TYR A 44 3.85 -1.47 -21.77
C TYR A 44 3.20 -1.02 -23.08
N GLU A 45 2.56 -1.92 -23.80
CA GLU A 45 1.78 -1.59 -24.99
C GLU A 45 0.61 -0.64 -24.66
N ALA A 46 -0.07 -0.84 -23.52
CA ALA A 46 -1.12 0.09 -23.08
C ALA A 46 -0.51 1.42 -22.57
N LYS A 47 0.65 1.39 -21.92
CA LYS A 47 1.36 2.62 -21.49
C LYS A 47 1.73 3.52 -22.67
N ALA A 48 2.02 2.95 -23.85
CA ALA A 48 2.32 3.72 -25.07
C ALA A 48 1.16 4.62 -25.52
N PHE A 49 -0.09 4.27 -25.13
CA PHE A 49 -1.28 5.11 -25.35
C PHE A 49 -1.54 6.12 -24.21
N GLY A 50 -0.59 6.27 -23.26
CA GLY A 50 -0.75 7.15 -22.10
C GLY A 50 -1.62 6.56 -20.97
N ILE A 51 -1.92 5.26 -21.01
CA ILE A 51 -2.68 4.59 -19.96
C ILE A 51 -1.78 4.28 -18.77
N HIS A 52 -2.28 4.52 -17.56
CA HIS A 52 -1.53 4.34 -16.32
C HIS A 52 -2.41 3.83 -15.17
N SER A 53 -1.79 3.30 -14.13
CA SER A 53 -2.47 2.88 -12.90
C SER A 53 -3.24 4.06 -12.27
N GLY A 54 -4.44 3.78 -11.78
CA GLY A 54 -5.35 4.78 -11.22
C GLY A 54 -6.24 5.47 -12.26
N MET A 55 -6.02 5.26 -13.57
CA MET A 55 -6.88 5.83 -14.62
C MET A 55 -8.26 5.17 -14.61
N PRO A 56 -9.38 5.94 -14.77
CA PRO A 56 -10.69 5.37 -14.96
C PRO A 56 -10.74 4.47 -16.21
N GLY A 57 -11.32 3.27 -16.09
CA GLY A 57 -11.38 2.31 -17.20
C GLY A 57 -12.08 2.85 -18.47
N ARG A 58 -13.08 3.76 -18.29
CA ARG A 58 -13.70 4.46 -19.42
C ARG A 58 -12.66 5.30 -20.18
N ARG A 59 -11.84 6.07 -19.45
CA ARG A 59 -10.79 6.90 -20.07
C ARG A 59 -9.74 6.06 -20.78
N ALA A 60 -9.38 4.91 -20.23
CA ALA A 60 -8.45 3.99 -20.87
C ALA A 60 -9.01 3.46 -22.22
N ARG A 61 -10.33 3.16 -22.31
CA ARG A 61 -10.97 2.76 -23.57
C ARG A 61 -11.06 3.90 -24.60
N GLU A 62 -11.21 5.14 -24.13
CA GLU A 62 -11.17 6.32 -25.03
C GLU A 62 -9.79 6.49 -25.68
N LEU A 63 -8.70 6.23 -24.91
CA LEU A 63 -7.33 6.33 -25.40
C LEU A 63 -6.89 5.15 -26.27
N CYS A 64 -7.37 3.96 -25.95
CA CYS A 64 -7.08 2.72 -26.67
C CYS A 64 -8.36 1.88 -26.77
N PRO A 65 -9.15 2.02 -27.86
CA PRO A 65 -10.39 1.26 -28.04
C PRO A 65 -10.21 -0.26 -27.99
N ASP A 66 -9.06 -0.76 -28.45
CA ASP A 66 -8.73 -2.18 -28.50
C ASP A 66 -8.12 -2.72 -27.19
N ILE A 67 -8.13 -1.93 -26.11
CA ILE A 67 -7.58 -2.36 -24.82
C ILE A 67 -8.37 -3.54 -24.25
N ILE A 68 -7.64 -4.57 -23.81
CA ILE A 68 -8.22 -5.75 -23.18
C ILE A 68 -8.19 -5.58 -21.67
N PHE A 69 -9.35 -5.65 -21.02
CA PHE A 69 -9.45 -5.66 -19.58
C PHE A 69 -9.48 -7.10 -19.05
N THR A 70 -8.59 -7.40 -18.08
CA THR A 70 -8.56 -8.68 -17.35
C THR A 70 -9.11 -8.51 -15.94
N GLY A 71 -9.73 -9.55 -15.39
CA GLY A 71 -10.32 -9.51 -14.03
C GLY A 71 -9.29 -9.47 -12.90
N GLY A 72 -8.11 -10.01 -13.14
CA GLY A 72 -7.01 -10.14 -12.17
C GLY A 72 -7.03 -11.46 -11.38
N HIS A 73 -5.86 -12.10 -11.28
CA HIS A 73 -5.62 -13.32 -10.50
C HIS A 73 -4.78 -13.00 -9.26
N PHE A 74 -5.41 -12.39 -8.24
CA PHE A 74 -4.71 -11.81 -7.08
C PHE A 74 -3.94 -12.82 -6.24
N SER A 75 -4.40 -14.07 -6.14
CA SER A 75 -3.66 -15.17 -5.51
C SER A 75 -2.34 -15.45 -6.22
N GLU A 76 -2.33 -15.42 -7.57
CA GLU A 76 -1.11 -15.60 -8.35
C GLU A 76 -0.17 -14.40 -8.22
N TYR A 77 -0.71 -13.16 -8.16
CA TYR A 77 0.11 -11.99 -7.89
C TYR A 77 0.83 -12.11 -6.55
N GLN A 78 0.11 -12.54 -5.50
CA GLN A 78 0.74 -12.75 -4.21
C GLN A 78 1.80 -13.85 -4.26
N ARG A 79 1.47 -15.01 -4.85
CA ARG A 79 2.40 -16.15 -4.94
C ARG A 79 3.67 -15.78 -5.70
N LEU A 80 3.54 -15.12 -6.85
CA LEU A 80 4.68 -14.76 -7.70
C LEU A 80 5.49 -13.61 -7.10
N GLY A 81 4.85 -12.62 -6.47
CA GLY A 81 5.54 -11.56 -5.74
C GLY A 81 6.33 -12.10 -4.55
N ASP A 82 5.74 -13.01 -3.76
CA ASP A 82 6.42 -13.67 -2.64
C ASP A 82 7.63 -14.49 -3.13
N ALA A 83 7.50 -15.19 -4.27
CA ALA A 83 8.58 -15.97 -4.87
C ALA A 83 9.72 -15.07 -5.37
N ALA A 84 9.42 -13.94 -6.02
CA ALA A 84 10.44 -12.99 -6.47
C ALA A 84 11.25 -12.40 -5.29
N ILE A 85 10.56 -12.05 -4.19
CA ILE A 85 11.23 -11.59 -2.96
C ILE A 85 12.07 -12.72 -2.33
N ALA A 86 11.60 -13.98 -2.38
CA ALA A 86 12.37 -15.12 -1.88
C ALA A 86 13.69 -15.30 -2.65
N VAL A 87 13.70 -15.11 -3.98
CA VAL A 87 14.93 -15.12 -4.77
C VAL A 87 15.96 -14.11 -4.27
N MET A 88 15.53 -12.91 -3.86
CA MET A 88 16.46 -11.91 -3.28
C MET A 88 16.99 -12.35 -1.92
N ARG A 89 16.17 -13.01 -1.10
CA ARG A 89 16.55 -13.50 0.23
C ARG A 89 17.60 -14.63 0.20
N ASP A 90 17.76 -15.32 -0.93
CA ASP A 90 18.81 -16.31 -1.09
C ASP A 90 20.22 -15.69 -1.09
N TYR A 91 20.34 -14.38 -1.34
CA TYR A 91 21.61 -13.65 -1.40
C TYR A 91 21.89 -12.82 -0.14
N THR A 92 20.89 -12.43 0.60
CA THR A 92 21.02 -11.64 1.83
C THR A 92 19.78 -11.74 2.71
N PRO A 93 19.91 -11.78 4.05
CA PRO A 93 18.77 -11.64 4.95
C PRO A 93 18.24 -10.20 5.01
N ASP A 94 19.04 -9.21 4.59
CA ASP A 94 18.70 -7.80 4.67
C ASP A 94 17.87 -7.37 3.45
N VAL A 95 16.62 -7.85 3.42
CA VAL A 95 15.63 -7.51 2.40
C VAL A 95 14.49 -6.73 3.02
N GLU A 96 14.26 -5.50 2.54
CA GLU A 96 13.12 -4.65 2.90
C GLU A 96 12.09 -4.66 1.77
N ARG A 97 10.98 -5.34 2.01
CA ARG A 97 9.85 -5.33 1.08
C ARG A 97 9.10 -4.02 1.16
N ILE A 98 8.90 -3.34 0.03
CA ILE A 98 8.17 -2.07 -0.08
C ILE A 98 6.74 -2.29 -0.53
N SER A 99 6.54 -3.18 -1.49
CA SER A 99 5.23 -3.55 -2.02
C SER A 99 5.18 -5.04 -2.36
N ILE A 100 4.11 -5.48 -3.02
CA ILE A 100 3.98 -6.85 -3.49
C ILE A 100 5.03 -7.21 -4.57
N ASP A 101 5.51 -6.20 -5.31
CA ASP A 101 6.33 -6.31 -6.52
C ASP A 101 7.69 -5.63 -6.41
N GLU A 102 8.00 -4.96 -5.30
CA GLU A 102 9.29 -4.26 -5.13
C GLU A 102 9.92 -4.48 -3.76
N ALA A 103 11.25 -4.55 -3.75
CA ALA A 103 12.04 -4.64 -2.53
C ALA A 103 13.44 -4.02 -2.70
N PHE A 104 13.99 -3.59 -1.56
CA PHE A 104 15.41 -3.32 -1.42
C PHE A 104 16.14 -4.52 -0.82
N ALA A 105 17.41 -4.68 -1.17
CA ALA A 105 18.33 -5.63 -0.54
C ALA A 105 19.69 -4.99 -0.32
N ASP A 106 20.27 -5.19 0.87
CA ASP A 106 21.68 -4.87 1.11
C ASP A 106 22.51 -6.13 0.91
N VAL A 107 23.36 -6.12 -0.11
CA VAL A 107 24.22 -7.23 -0.48
C VAL A 107 25.70 -6.95 -0.21
N ALA A 108 26.02 -5.86 0.48
CA ALA A 108 27.41 -5.48 0.78
C ALA A 108 28.17 -6.60 1.52
N GLY A 109 27.50 -7.27 2.47
CA GLY A 109 28.05 -8.40 3.24
C GLY A 109 28.12 -9.72 2.47
N SER A 110 27.47 -9.83 1.33
CA SER A 110 27.32 -11.09 0.57
C SER A 110 28.36 -11.28 -0.54
N ARG A 111 29.22 -10.29 -0.76
CA ARG A 111 30.16 -10.21 -1.89
C ARG A 111 31.14 -11.37 -1.99
N GLN A 112 31.61 -11.86 -0.84
CA GLN A 112 32.57 -12.98 -0.81
C GLN A 112 31.93 -14.30 -1.29
N LEU A 113 30.64 -14.48 -1.07
CA LEU A 113 29.90 -15.70 -1.41
C LEU A 113 29.32 -15.67 -2.83
N PHE A 114 28.86 -14.50 -3.29
CA PHE A 114 28.01 -14.39 -4.48
C PHE A 114 28.56 -13.45 -5.55
N GLY A 115 29.75 -12.86 -5.33
CA GLY A 115 30.35 -11.92 -6.26
C GLY A 115 29.95 -10.46 -6.03
N SER A 116 30.16 -9.61 -7.01
CA SER A 116 29.84 -8.19 -6.92
C SER A 116 28.33 -7.95 -6.82
N PRO A 117 27.88 -6.79 -6.28
CA PRO A 117 26.47 -6.42 -6.31
C PRO A 117 25.84 -6.45 -7.71
N GLU A 118 26.62 -6.15 -8.74
CA GLU A 118 26.19 -6.30 -10.13
C GLU A 118 25.97 -7.76 -10.52
N ASP A 119 26.88 -8.68 -10.14
CA ASP A 119 26.73 -10.12 -10.42
C ASP A 119 25.50 -10.69 -9.73
N ILE A 120 25.27 -10.28 -8.47
CA ILE A 120 24.06 -10.64 -7.71
C ILE A 120 22.81 -10.12 -8.43
N ALA A 121 22.80 -8.85 -8.83
CA ALA A 121 21.66 -8.24 -9.55
C ALA A 121 21.37 -8.95 -10.89
N ARG A 122 22.41 -9.27 -11.67
CA ARG A 122 22.28 -10.04 -12.92
C ARG A 122 21.71 -11.44 -12.65
N THR A 123 22.14 -12.07 -11.56
CA THR A 123 21.69 -13.42 -11.21
C THR A 123 20.26 -13.40 -10.70
N VAL A 124 19.87 -12.44 -9.86
CA VAL A 124 18.46 -12.23 -9.44
C VAL A 124 17.56 -12.06 -10.66
N ARG A 125 17.90 -11.16 -11.58
CA ARG A 125 17.13 -10.95 -12.82
C ARG A 125 16.97 -12.22 -13.64
N ARG A 126 18.08 -12.94 -13.86
CA ARG A 126 18.07 -14.21 -14.61
C ARG A 126 17.17 -15.24 -13.93
N ARG A 127 17.28 -15.41 -12.61
CA ARG A 127 16.48 -16.38 -11.85
C ARG A 127 15.00 -16.04 -11.87
N VAL A 128 14.62 -14.78 -11.62
CA VAL A 128 13.22 -14.35 -11.69
C VAL A 128 12.63 -14.62 -13.09
N ARG A 129 13.41 -14.36 -14.14
CA ARG A 129 12.98 -14.64 -15.51
C ARG A 129 12.84 -16.14 -15.79
N THR A 130 13.82 -16.95 -15.39
CA THR A 130 13.84 -18.39 -15.73
C THR A 130 12.94 -19.24 -14.83
N GLU A 131 12.86 -18.89 -13.53
CA GLU A 131 12.09 -19.64 -12.54
C GLU A 131 10.62 -19.19 -12.46
N LEU A 132 10.35 -17.88 -12.66
CA LEU A 132 9.01 -17.30 -12.50
C LEU A 132 8.39 -16.80 -13.82
N GLY A 133 9.17 -16.68 -14.88
CA GLY A 133 8.70 -16.17 -16.17
C GLY A 133 8.37 -14.67 -16.20
N LEU A 134 8.85 -13.90 -15.22
CA LEU A 134 8.54 -12.49 -15.07
C LEU A 134 9.71 -11.57 -15.39
N PRO A 135 9.46 -10.40 -16.03
CA PRO A 135 10.48 -9.37 -16.20
C PRO A 135 10.65 -8.60 -14.88
N ILE A 136 11.91 -8.27 -14.57
CA ILE A 136 12.26 -7.50 -13.38
C ILE A 136 13.39 -6.51 -13.69
N SER A 137 13.21 -5.26 -13.29
CA SER A 137 14.21 -4.22 -13.41
C SER A 137 14.94 -4.01 -12.08
N VAL A 138 16.27 -3.91 -12.13
CA VAL A 138 17.10 -3.77 -10.95
C VAL A 138 18.00 -2.55 -11.07
N GLY A 139 18.06 -1.77 -9.99
CA GLY A 139 19.01 -0.68 -9.80
C GLY A 139 20.00 -1.05 -8.69
N VAL A 140 21.28 -0.79 -8.92
CA VAL A 140 22.36 -1.01 -7.94
C VAL A 140 23.01 0.33 -7.64
N ALA A 141 23.06 0.71 -6.37
CA ALA A 141 23.66 1.97 -5.96
C ALA A 141 24.09 1.95 -4.48
N ARG A 142 24.68 3.04 -4.01
CA ARG A 142 25.12 3.20 -2.63
C ARG A 142 23.99 3.56 -1.66
N THR A 143 22.94 4.20 -2.13
CA THR A 143 21.79 4.63 -1.32
C THR A 143 20.48 4.02 -1.82
N LYS A 144 19.50 3.88 -0.93
CA LYS A 144 18.14 3.41 -1.30
C LYS A 144 17.49 4.31 -2.35
N HIS A 145 17.65 5.63 -2.20
CA HIS A 145 17.08 6.60 -3.13
C HIS A 145 17.62 6.40 -4.54
N LEU A 146 18.94 6.31 -4.67
CA LEU A 146 19.60 6.17 -5.97
C LEU A 146 19.34 4.81 -6.61
N ALA A 147 19.34 3.71 -5.82
CA ALA A 147 19.01 2.37 -6.30
C ALA A 147 17.58 2.31 -6.86
N LYS A 148 16.63 2.97 -6.20
CA LYS A 148 15.23 3.03 -6.69
C LYS A 148 15.13 3.83 -7.99
N ILE A 149 15.79 4.96 -8.11
CA ILE A 149 15.84 5.74 -9.37
C ILE A 149 16.50 4.91 -10.48
N ALA A 150 17.61 4.25 -10.19
CA ALA A 150 18.32 3.40 -11.15
C ALA A 150 17.42 2.27 -11.67
N SER A 151 16.62 1.62 -10.82
CA SER A 151 15.67 0.59 -11.26
C SER A 151 14.54 1.16 -12.13
N GLN A 152 14.10 2.39 -11.87
CA GLN A 152 13.08 3.06 -12.71
C GLN A 152 13.63 3.41 -14.09
N VAL A 153 14.87 3.88 -14.15
CA VAL A 153 15.58 4.15 -15.43
C VAL A 153 15.85 2.87 -16.20
N ALA A 154 16.08 1.76 -15.48
CA ALA A 154 16.32 0.44 -16.06
C ALA A 154 15.09 -0.17 -16.74
N LYS A 155 13.88 0.30 -16.47
CA LYS A 155 12.62 -0.27 -17.02
C LYS A 155 12.49 -0.05 -18.53
N PRO A 156 12.00 -1.03 -19.27
CA PRO A 156 11.63 -2.38 -18.84
C PRO A 156 12.81 -3.38 -18.85
N ASP A 157 12.73 -4.37 -17.94
CA ASP A 157 13.60 -5.55 -17.89
C ASP A 157 15.10 -5.24 -17.99
N GLY A 158 15.51 -4.20 -17.27
CA GLY A 158 16.86 -3.68 -17.33
C GLY A 158 17.64 -3.81 -16.03
N LEU A 159 18.91 -3.47 -16.11
CA LEU A 159 19.82 -3.34 -14.98
C LEU A 159 20.60 -2.04 -15.15
N VAL A 160 20.58 -1.21 -14.14
CA VAL A 160 21.42 0.00 -14.05
C VAL A 160 22.25 -0.08 -12.78
N VAL A 161 23.55 0.00 -12.94
CA VAL A 161 24.53 0.08 -11.86
C VAL A 161 25.08 1.50 -11.86
N VAL A 162 24.98 2.21 -10.73
CA VAL A 162 25.48 3.58 -10.59
C VAL A 162 26.79 3.54 -9.82
N ASP A 163 27.87 3.92 -10.48
CA ASP A 163 29.20 3.99 -9.88
C ASP A 163 29.30 5.13 -8.87
N PRO A 164 29.99 4.94 -7.73
CA PRO A 164 30.11 5.95 -6.67
C PRO A 164 30.73 7.26 -7.13
N GLY A 165 31.61 7.23 -8.12
CA GLY A 165 32.26 8.42 -8.68
C GLY A 165 31.37 9.28 -9.57
N THR A 166 30.28 8.73 -10.12
CA THR A 166 29.40 9.39 -11.09
C THR A 166 27.97 9.58 -10.58
N GLU A 167 27.72 9.33 -9.30
CA GLU A 167 26.37 9.36 -8.71
C GLU A 167 25.62 10.67 -8.98
N LEU A 168 26.27 11.82 -8.78
CA LEU A 168 25.63 13.13 -8.96
C LEU A 168 25.48 13.46 -10.44
N GLU A 169 26.41 13.07 -11.30
CA GLU A 169 26.28 13.22 -12.74
C GLU A 169 25.07 12.43 -13.28
N PHE A 170 24.94 11.17 -12.85
CA PHE A 170 23.78 10.36 -13.18
C PHE A 170 22.48 10.99 -12.68
N LEU A 171 22.45 11.39 -11.40
CA LEU A 171 21.24 11.88 -10.74
C LEU A 171 20.78 13.23 -11.28
N HIS A 172 21.67 14.19 -11.44
CA HIS A 172 21.33 15.58 -11.75
C HIS A 172 20.75 15.79 -13.16
N ASN A 173 21.07 14.91 -14.10
CA ASN A 173 20.54 14.96 -15.46
C ASN A 173 19.09 14.41 -15.56
N LEU A 174 18.60 13.73 -14.52
CA LEU A 174 17.30 13.09 -14.55
C LEU A 174 16.15 14.06 -14.23
N PRO A 175 14.94 13.82 -14.78
CA PRO A 175 13.73 14.55 -14.43
C PRO A 175 13.42 14.47 -12.93
N VAL A 176 12.97 15.59 -12.36
CA VAL A 176 12.71 15.72 -10.92
C VAL A 176 11.60 14.77 -10.43
N GLU A 177 10.67 14.36 -11.29
CA GLU A 177 9.61 13.41 -10.99
C GLU A 177 10.08 11.98 -10.69
N LEU A 178 11.31 11.63 -11.05
CA LEU A 178 11.90 10.33 -10.71
C LEU A 178 12.33 10.25 -9.25
N MET A 179 12.40 11.38 -8.55
CA MET A 179 12.73 11.37 -7.12
C MET A 179 11.66 10.72 -6.28
N TRP A 180 12.07 9.84 -5.39
CA TRP A 180 11.17 9.21 -4.44
C TRP A 180 10.51 10.24 -3.51
N GLY A 181 9.20 10.44 -3.69
CA GLY A 181 8.38 11.42 -2.98
C GLY A 181 7.91 12.60 -3.82
N VAL A 182 8.27 12.63 -5.10
CA VAL A 182 7.75 13.61 -6.06
C VAL A 182 6.60 12.98 -6.85
N GLY A 183 5.38 13.23 -6.40
CA GLY A 183 4.16 12.87 -7.13
C GLY A 183 3.67 14.02 -8.04
N PRO A 184 2.54 13.83 -8.75
CA PRO A 184 2.02 14.81 -9.72
C PRO A 184 1.86 16.24 -9.16
N VAL A 185 1.38 16.36 -7.92
CA VAL A 185 1.20 17.67 -7.26
C VAL A 185 2.54 18.35 -6.98
N THR A 186 3.53 17.60 -6.51
CA THR A 186 4.88 18.15 -6.25
C THR A 186 5.58 18.47 -7.55
N LYS A 187 5.44 17.62 -8.59
CA LYS A 187 5.94 17.89 -9.94
C LYS A 187 5.39 19.21 -10.50
N ALA A 188 4.07 19.45 -10.39
CA ALA A 188 3.45 20.69 -10.86
C ALA A 188 4.03 21.92 -10.14
N LYS A 189 4.17 21.87 -8.81
CA LYS A 189 4.79 22.95 -8.02
C LYS A 189 6.25 23.21 -8.44
N PHE A 190 7.01 22.17 -8.73
CA PHE A 190 8.38 22.32 -9.23
C PHE A 190 8.41 22.95 -10.62
N ALA A 191 7.52 22.53 -11.52
CA ALA A 191 7.42 23.11 -12.87
C ALA A 191 7.08 24.61 -12.81
N GLU A 192 6.13 25.02 -11.98
CA GLU A 192 5.79 26.43 -11.71
C GLU A 192 7.01 27.22 -11.17
N ALA A 193 7.87 26.57 -10.39
CA ALA A 193 9.11 27.16 -9.87
C ALA A 193 10.30 27.05 -10.85
N GLY A 194 10.11 26.53 -12.08
CA GLY A 194 11.18 26.37 -13.08
C GLY A 194 12.17 25.25 -12.73
N VAL A 195 11.75 24.22 -11.98
CA VAL A 195 12.58 23.06 -11.60
C VAL A 195 12.10 21.84 -12.35
N MET A 196 12.85 21.42 -13.37
CA MET A 196 12.53 20.26 -14.22
C MET A 196 13.43 19.06 -13.94
N THR A 197 14.68 19.31 -13.53
CA THR A 197 15.66 18.26 -13.25
C THR A 197 16.06 18.21 -11.77
N ILE A 198 16.60 17.07 -11.35
CA ILE A 198 17.13 16.90 -9.99
C ILE A 198 18.30 17.84 -9.74
N GLY A 199 19.15 18.08 -10.75
CA GLY A 199 20.25 19.04 -10.66
C GLY A 199 19.78 20.48 -10.43
N GLN A 200 18.70 20.89 -11.11
CA GLN A 200 18.10 22.22 -10.85
C GLN A 200 17.53 22.31 -9.42
N LEU A 201 16.94 21.23 -8.91
CA LEU A 201 16.51 21.17 -7.50
C LEU A 201 17.70 21.28 -6.54
N ALA A 202 18.80 20.56 -6.81
CA ALA A 202 20.00 20.58 -5.98
C ALA A 202 20.62 21.98 -5.86
N GLN A 203 20.51 22.79 -6.90
CA GLN A 203 21.01 24.19 -6.92
C GLN A 203 20.12 25.18 -6.16
N ARG A 204 18.87 24.80 -5.80
CA ARG A 204 17.97 25.65 -5.00
C ARG A 204 18.40 25.66 -3.54
N SER A 205 18.28 26.82 -2.88
CA SER A 205 18.50 26.86 -1.44
C SER A 205 17.44 25.99 -0.71
N PRO A 206 17.83 25.23 0.32
CA PRO A 206 16.88 24.41 1.09
C PRO A 206 15.69 25.22 1.62
N ASN A 207 15.90 26.45 2.06
CA ASN A 207 14.84 27.34 2.53
C ASN A 207 13.82 27.68 1.42
N SER A 208 14.26 27.80 0.16
CA SER A 208 13.36 28.01 -0.97
C SER A 208 12.48 26.80 -1.22
N VAL A 209 13.05 25.59 -1.17
CA VAL A 209 12.32 24.33 -1.35
C VAL A 209 11.36 24.08 -0.18
N GLN A 210 11.77 24.40 1.05
CA GLN A 210 10.90 24.31 2.24
C GLN A 210 9.70 25.26 2.16
N ARG A 211 9.87 26.48 1.66
CA ARG A 211 8.74 27.40 1.44
C ARG A 211 7.74 26.87 0.43
N LEU A 212 8.22 26.18 -0.60
CA LEU A 212 7.38 25.63 -1.67
C LEU A 212 6.59 24.37 -1.22
N LEU A 213 7.21 23.48 -0.44
CA LEU A 213 6.70 22.14 -0.16
C LEU A 213 6.37 21.88 1.33
N GLY A 214 6.69 22.83 2.20
CA GLY A 214 6.69 22.64 3.66
C GLY A 214 8.05 22.13 4.16
N GLN A 215 8.32 22.36 5.46
CA GLN A 215 9.63 22.14 6.07
C GLN A 215 10.15 20.71 5.86
N ALA A 216 9.41 19.69 6.30
CA ALA A 216 9.87 18.29 6.29
C ALA A 216 10.09 17.73 4.88
N VAL A 217 9.17 17.99 3.94
CA VAL A 217 9.28 17.50 2.56
C VAL A 217 10.38 18.26 1.80
N GLY A 218 10.43 19.56 1.98
CA GLY A 218 11.44 20.42 1.32
C GLY A 218 12.86 20.07 1.76
N GLU A 219 13.09 19.89 3.07
CA GLU A 219 14.38 19.46 3.59
C GLU A 219 14.79 18.09 3.04
N LYS A 220 13.89 17.10 3.13
CA LYS A 220 14.15 15.75 2.63
C LYS A 220 14.51 15.73 1.15
N LEU A 221 13.72 16.40 0.29
CA LEU A 221 13.99 16.41 -1.15
C LEU A 221 15.28 17.17 -1.50
N SER A 222 15.61 18.25 -0.77
CA SER A 222 16.89 18.94 -0.92
C SER A 222 18.09 18.04 -0.62
N GLN A 223 18.01 17.20 0.44
CA GLN A 223 19.07 16.24 0.77
C GLN A 223 19.16 15.11 -0.27
N LEU A 224 18.02 14.56 -0.69
CA LEU A 224 17.98 13.50 -1.70
C LEU A 224 18.50 13.95 -3.07
N ALA A 225 18.33 15.22 -3.43
CA ALA A 225 18.90 15.78 -4.67
C ALA A 225 20.44 15.74 -4.70
N TRP A 226 21.08 15.68 -3.53
CA TRP A 226 22.52 15.47 -3.36
C TRP A 226 22.90 14.03 -3.01
N ASN A 227 22.02 13.07 -3.26
CA ASN A 227 22.19 11.66 -2.88
C ASN A 227 22.48 11.45 -1.38
N ARG A 228 22.04 12.36 -0.52
CA ARG A 228 22.18 12.27 0.94
C ARG A 228 20.97 11.52 1.49
N ASP A 229 21.03 10.20 1.49
CA ASP A 229 19.99 9.31 2.01
C ASP A 229 20.55 8.43 3.14
N PRO A 230 20.33 8.78 4.43
CA PRO A 230 20.85 8.03 5.55
C PRO A 230 20.01 6.78 5.90
N ARG A 231 18.95 6.48 5.14
CA ARG A 231 18.05 5.36 5.46
C ARG A 231 18.75 4.02 5.21
N ALA A 232 18.85 3.21 6.26
CA ALA A 232 19.26 1.81 6.17
C ALA A 232 18.10 0.92 5.67
N ILE A 233 18.40 -0.35 5.36
CA ILE A 233 17.41 -1.39 5.08
C ILE A 233 16.68 -1.75 6.38
N GLU A 234 15.35 -1.71 6.35
CA GLU A 234 14.49 -2.03 7.49
C GLU A 234 13.80 -3.39 7.28
N THR A 235 14.37 -4.45 7.82
CA THR A 235 13.84 -5.82 7.65
C THR A 235 12.63 -6.13 8.54
N ARG A 236 12.36 -5.32 9.57
CA ARG A 236 11.35 -5.57 10.61
C ARG A 236 10.50 -4.33 10.90
N ARG A 237 9.84 -3.80 9.90
CA ARG A 237 8.93 -2.67 10.10
C ARG A 237 7.58 -3.16 10.65
N ARG A 238 7.25 -2.76 11.88
CA ARG A 238 5.90 -3.01 12.43
C ARG A 238 4.90 -2.00 11.87
N ALA A 239 3.74 -2.47 11.43
CA ALA A 239 2.65 -1.58 11.03
C ALA A 239 2.21 -0.68 12.19
N ARG A 240 1.99 0.60 11.91
CA ARG A 240 1.53 1.60 12.90
C ARG A 240 0.01 1.77 12.88
N SER A 241 -0.64 1.28 11.85
CA SER A 241 -2.09 1.38 11.66
C SER A 241 -2.62 0.20 10.85
N ALA A 242 -3.90 -0.09 11.00
CA ALA A 242 -4.66 -1.01 10.17
C ALA A 242 -5.89 -0.28 9.62
N GLY A 243 -6.15 -0.40 8.32
CA GLY A 243 -7.28 0.28 7.71
C GLY A 243 -7.98 -0.56 6.65
N ALA A 244 -9.23 -0.23 6.40
CA ALA A 244 -10.02 -0.76 5.31
C ALA A 244 -10.94 0.34 4.76
N GLN A 245 -11.24 0.30 3.46
CA GLN A 245 -12.14 1.26 2.83
C GLN A 245 -13.01 0.59 1.78
N SER A 246 -14.17 1.21 1.50
CA SER A 246 -15.08 0.78 0.46
C SER A 246 -15.53 1.99 -0.37
N ALA A 247 -15.34 1.90 -1.69
CA ALA A 247 -15.94 2.83 -2.63
C ALA A 247 -17.41 2.41 -2.87
N LEU A 248 -18.32 3.38 -2.75
CA LEU A 248 -19.77 3.14 -2.77
C LEU A 248 -20.43 3.63 -4.07
N GLY A 249 -19.66 4.31 -4.94
CA GLY A 249 -20.24 5.06 -6.04
C GLY A 249 -20.97 6.30 -5.51
N ARG A 250 -22.27 6.41 -5.79
CA ARG A 250 -23.14 7.47 -5.24
C ARG A 250 -24.29 6.81 -4.48
N ARG A 251 -24.23 6.84 -3.15
CA ARG A 251 -25.25 6.23 -2.26
C ARG A 251 -25.81 7.24 -1.28
N PRO A 252 -27.08 7.11 -0.87
CA PRO A 252 -27.64 7.97 0.18
C PRO A 252 -26.85 7.88 1.50
N ALA A 253 -26.66 9.01 2.16
CA ALA A 253 -25.97 9.13 3.46
C ALA A 253 -26.89 8.70 4.62
N THR A 254 -27.44 7.49 4.60
CA THR A 254 -28.38 6.96 5.59
C THR A 254 -27.78 5.78 6.37
N GLU A 255 -28.28 5.56 7.60
CA GLU A 255 -27.83 4.44 8.43
C GLU A 255 -28.01 3.09 7.76
N ARG A 256 -29.10 2.92 7.00
CA ARG A 256 -29.36 1.69 6.24
C ARG A 256 -28.22 1.39 5.24
N VAL A 257 -27.57 2.43 4.69
CA VAL A 257 -26.47 2.29 3.73
C VAL A 257 -25.13 2.15 4.46
N PHE A 258 -24.82 3.06 5.41
CA PHE A 258 -23.45 3.09 5.94
C PHE A 258 -23.18 2.06 7.05
N LYS A 259 -24.17 1.66 7.87
CA LYS A 259 -23.93 0.67 8.94
C LYS A 259 -23.45 -0.70 8.45
N PRO A 260 -24.07 -1.34 7.44
CA PRO A 260 -23.54 -2.61 6.91
C PRO A 260 -22.11 -2.49 6.35
N VAL A 261 -21.82 -1.38 5.67
CA VAL A 261 -20.48 -1.10 5.15
C VAL A 261 -19.46 -0.97 6.27
N LEU A 262 -19.78 -0.16 7.30
CA LEU A 262 -18.88 0.01 8.45
C LEU A 262 -18.68 -1.30 9.22
N LEU A 263 -19.71 -2.13 9.37
CA LEU A 263 -19.58 -3.44 9.98
C LEU A 263 -18.60 -4.31 9.17
N HIS A 264 -18.77 -4.41 7.87
CA HIS A 264 -17.85 -5.17 7.01
C HIS A 264 -16.40 -4.66 7.12
N LEU A 265 -16.18 -3.34 7.11
CA LEU A 265 -14.84 -2.76 7.29
C LEU A 265 -14.28 -3.06 8.69
N ALA A 266 -15.11 -2.99 9.73
CA ALA A 266 -14.74 -3.32 11.10
C ALA A 266 -14.37 -4.80 11.25
N GLU A 267 -15.13 -5.73 10.65
CA GLU A 267 -14.80 -7.17 10.63
C GLU A 267 -13.39 -7.39 10.08
N ARG A 268 -13.08 -6.84 8.91
CA ARG A 268 -11.78 -6.99 8.26
C ARG A 268 -10.63 -6.47 9.11
N ILE A 269 -10.80 -5.29 9.73
CA ILE A 269 -9.77 -4.69 10.58
C ILE A 269 -9.61 -5.49 11.87
N ALA A 270 -10.73 -5.80 12.54
CA ALA A 270 -10.71 -6.48 13.83
C ALA A 270 -10.10 -7.89 13.74
N THR A 271 -10.42 -8.67 12.69
CA THR A 271 -9.79 -9.98 12.43
C THR A 271 -8.26 -9.85 12.30
N ARG A 272 -7.76 -8.84 11.59
CA ARG A 272 -6.31 -8.59 11.46
C ARG A 272 -5.66 -8.20 12.77
N LEU A 273 -6.31 -7.30 13.54
CA LEU A 273 -5.82 -6.91 14.86
C LEU A 273 -5.74 -8.10 15.81
N ARG A 274 -6.75 -8.99 15.82
CA ARG A 274 -6.75 -10.21 16.63
C ARG A 274 -5.71 -11.22 16.17
N ALA A 275 -5.56 -11.43 14.86
CA ALA A 275 -4.58 -12.37 14.30
C ALA A 275 -3.12 -12.02 14.65
N LYS A 276 -2.84 -10.74 14.91
CA LYS A 276 -1.51 -10.24 15.30
C LYS A 276 -1.43 -9.84 16.77
N ASP A 277 -2.49 -10.06 17.53
CA ASP A 277 -2.63 -9.67 18.93
C ASP A 277 -2.26 -8.21 19.20
N ARG A 278 -2.78 -7.31 18.31
CA ARG A 278 -2.48 -5.89 18.32
C ARG A 278 -3.74 -5.02 18.41
N PRO A 279 -4.38 -4.94 19.58
CA PRO A 279 -5.55 -4.10 19.78
C PRO A 279 -5.23 -2.62 19.53
N CYS A 280 -6.23 -1.85 19.08
CA CYS A 280 -6.07 -0.43 18.78
C CYS A 280 -6.73 0.46 19.84
N ARG A 281 -6.20 1.68 20.02
CA ARG A 281 -6.82 2.72 20.86
C ARG A 281 -7.45 3.85 20.07
N THR A 282 -7.00 4.12 18.85
CA THR A 282 -7.55 5.22 18.04
C THR A 282 -8.29 4.66 16.85
N VAL A 283 -9.53 5.10 16.70
CA VAL A 283 -10.38 4.80 15.53
C VAL A 283 -10.59 6.09 14.75
N THR A 284 -10.34 6.03 13.46
CA THR A 284 -10.51 7.15 12.53
C THR A 284 -11.44 6.73 11.42
N VAL A 285 -12.44 7.54 11.10
CA VAL A 285 -13.27 7.36 9.92
C VAL A 285 -12.97 8.43 8.89
N ARG A 286 -13.08 8.07 7.62
CA ARG A 286 -13.09 9.00 6.50
C ARG A 286 -14.39 8.81 5.72
N VAL A 287 -15.14 9.88 5.56
CA VAL A 287 -16.32 9.96 4.72
C VAL A 287 -15.99 10.81 3.51
N ARG A 288 -16.21 10.28 2.30
CA ARG A 288 -16.09 11.04 1.06
C ARG A 288 -17.48 11.25 0.47
N PHE A 289 -17.82 12.48 0.20
CA PHE A 289 -19.07 12.87 -0.44
C PHE A 289 -19.02 12.67 -1.96
N SER A 290 -20.13 12.88 -2.64
CA SER A 290 -20.23 12.68 -4.09
C SER A 290 -19.48 13.72 -4.93
N ASP A 291 -19.19 14.88 -4.34
CA ASP A 291 -18.34 15.96 -4.90
C ASP A 291 -16.82 15.66 -4.75
N MET A 292 -16.47 14.49 -4.23
CA MET A 292 -15.11 14.03 -3.93
C MET A 292 -14.48 14.69 -2.69
N ARG A 293 -15.13 15.62 -2.01
CA ARG A 293 -14.68 16.19 -0.73
C ARG A 293 -14.65 15.09 0.34
N SER A 294 -13.57 15.02 1.09
CA SER A 294 -13.38 14.03 2.16
C SER A 294 -13.28 14.70 3.53
N VAL A 295 -13.98 14.14 4.49
CA VAL A 295 -13.94 14.56 5.89
C VAL A 295 -13.46 13.40 6.75
N THR A 296 -12.56 13.70 7.69
CA THR A 296 -11.97 12.72 8.61
C THR A 296 -12.29 13.10 10.04
N ARG A 297 -12.69 12.12 10.86
CA ARG A 297 -12.89 12.26 12.31
C ARG A 297 -12.23 11.09 13.01
N SER A 298 -11.67 11.34 14.19
CA SER A 298 -11.01 10.30 14.99
C SER A 298 -11.39 10.41 16.47
N LEU A 299 -11.39 9.26 17.15
CA LEU A 299 -11.57 9.12 18.58
C LEU A 299 -10.49 8.21 19.14
N THR A 300 -9.81 8.66 20.20
CA THR A 300 -8.89 7.84 20.98
C THR A 300 -9.60 7.35 22.23
N LEU A 301 -9.69 6.03 22.37
CA LEU A 301 -10.38 5.35 23.44
C LEU A 301 -9.50 5.27 24.70
N PRO A 302 -10.09 5.24 25.90
CA PRO A 302 -9.35 5.04 27.15
C PRO A 302 -8.73 3.63 27.21
N ALA A 303 -9.39 2.61 26.64
CA ALA A 303 -8.93 1.22 26.58
C ALA A 303 -8.76 0.74 25.14
N SER A 304 -7.85 -0.21 24.93
CA SER A 304 -7.62 -0.82 23.62
C SER A 304 -8.74 -1.78 23.27
N ILE A 305 -9.12 -1.82 21.98
CA ILE A 305 -10.16 -2.71 21.44
C ILE A 305 -9.63 -3.51 20.24
N SER A 306 -10.12 -4.76 20.11
CA SER A 306 -9.91 -5.63 18.94
C SER A 306 -11.19 -6.38 18.53
N ALA A 307 -12.29 -6.16 19.24
CA ALA A 307 -13.59 -6.77 18.93
C ALA A 307 -14.30 -5.97 17.82
N THR A 308 -14.99 -6.68 16.95
CA THR A 308 -15.65 -6.13 15.75
C THR A 308 -16.74 -5.13 16.09
N THR A 309 -17.63 -5.51 17.00
CA THR A 309 -18.81 -4.68 17.32
C THR A 309 -18.45 -3.33 17.97
N PRO A 310 -17.57 -3.26 19.00
CA PRO A 310 -17.12 -1.99 19.53
C PRO A 310 -16.44 -1.09 18.49
N LEU A 311 -15.63 -1.68 17.62
CA LEU A 311 -15.00 -0.93 16.53
C LEU A 311 -16.03 -0.33 15.58
N MET A 312 -17.04 -1.11 15.21
CA MET A 312 -18.14 -0.67 14.35
C MET A 312 -18.99 0.43 15.04
N GLU A 313 -19.33 0.27 16.31
CA GLU A 313 -20.12 1.24 17.08
C GLU A 313 -19.43 2.62 17.12
N VAL A 314 -18.13 2.64 17.45
CA VAL A 314 -17.32 3.87 17.41
C VAL A 314 -17.30 4.49 16.00
N ALA A 315 -17.11 3.68 14.97
CA ALA A 315 -17.10 4.18 13.59
C ALA A 315 -18.47 4.73 13.16
N VAL A 316 -19.57 4.12 13.57
CA VAL A 316 -20.94 4.61 13.33
C VAL A 316 -21.15 5.98 13.97
N ASP A 317 -20.76 6.15 15.22
CA ASP A 317 -20.94 7.42 15.94
C ASP A 317 -20.09 8.53 15.33
N LEU A 318 -18.86 8.22 14.90
CA LEU A 318 -18.02 9.19 14.18
C LEU A 318 -18.64 9.60 12.83
N VAL A 319 -19.21 8.64 12.07
CA VAL A 319 -19.88 8.95 10.80
C VAL A 319 -21.16 9.78 11.04
N ARG A 320 -21.94 9.47 12.08
CA ARG A 320 -23.09 10.29 12.49
C ARG A 320 -22.68 11.73 12.79
N GLY A 321 -21.58 11.92 13.53
CA GLY A 321 -21.02 13.24 13.80
C GLY A 321 -20.66 13.99 12.51
N VAL A 322 -19.97 13.33 11.56
CA VAL A 322 -19.69 13.95 10.25
C VAL A 322 -20.96 14.35 9.54
N LEU A 323 -21.97 13.48 9.46
CA LEU A 323 -23.23 13.78 8.75
C LEU A 323 -24.07 14.84 9.46
N ALA A 324 -23.96 14.99 10.78
CA ALA A 324 -24.60 16.07 11.54
C ALA A 324 -23.94 17.45 11.28
N ASP A 325 -22.60 17.46 11.09
CA ASP A 325 -21.86 18.69 10.74
C ASP A 325 -22.10 19.12 9.27
N TYR A 326 -22.41 18.18 8.38
CA TYR A 326 -22.57 18.39 6.92
C TYR A 326 -23.98 17.95 6.45
N ARG A 327 -25.00 18.60 7.01
CA ARG A 327 -26.41 18.22 6.77
C ARG A 327 -26.90 18.42 5.34
N GLU A 328 -26.24 19.27 4.57
CA GLU A 328 -26.48 19.52 3.15
C GLU A 328 -26.08 18.33 2.28
N GLU A 329 -25.12 17.52 2.74
CA GLU A 329 -24.60 16.38 1.99
C GLU A 329 -25.51 15.15 2.13
N LYS A 330 -26.26 14.87 1.07
CA LYS A 330 -27.23 13.77 1.06
C LYS A 330 -26.67 12.45 0.53
N THR A 331 -25.46 12.47 -0.04
CA THR A 331 -24.86 11.29 -0.69
C THR A 331 -23.39 11.13 -0.33
N ILE A 332 -22.98 9.87 -0.17
CA ILE A 332 -21.60 9.46 0.11
C ILE A 332 -21.05 8.60 -1.01
N SER A 333 -19.75 8.68 -1.27
CA SER A 333 -19.07 7.94 -2.33
C SER A 333 -17.97 6.98 -1.82
N LEU A 334 -17.52 7.15 -0.57
CA LEU A 334 -16.56 6.26 0.06
C LEU A 334 -16.67 6.33 1.58
N LEU A 335 -16.48 5.19 2.21
CA LEU A 335 -16.27 5.07 3.66
C LEU A 335 -14.94 4.34 3.93
N ALA A 336 -14.22 4.81 4.93
CA ALA A 336 -13.02 4.14 5.41
C ALA A 336 -12.98 4.14 6.94
N ILE A 337 -12.44 3.06 7.50
CA ILE A 337 -12.02 2.98 8.89
C ILE A 337 -10.50 2.78 8.90
N SER A 338 -9.80 3.49 9.77
CA SER A 338 -8.39 3.27 10.07
C SER A 338 -8.21 3.22 11.57
N THR A 339 -7.40 2.29 12.03
CA THR A 339 -7.06 2.15 13.45
C THR A 339 -5.58 2.40 13.65
N SER A 340 -5.23 3.08 14.75
CA SER A 340 -3.85 3.39 15.12
C SER A 340 -3.66 3.32 16.64
N ASN A 341 -2.47 3.68 17.12
CA ASN A 341 -2.07 3.42 18.51
C ASN A 341 -2.25 1.94 18.83
N LEU A 342 -1.64 1.08 17.97
CA LEU A 342 -1.71 -0.37 18.12
C LEU A 342 -0.85 -0.81 19.29
N GLY A 343 -1.46 -1.54 20.24
CA GLY A 343 -0.77 -2.12 21.39
C GLY A 343 0.31 -3.14 20.99
N GLN A 344 1.26 -3.37 21.89
CA GLN A 344 2.31 -4.38 21.71
C GLN A 344 1.96 -5.70 22.41
N ASP A 345 1.12 -5.63 23.44
CA ASP A 345 0.67 -6.79 24.24
C ASP A 345 -0.80 -6.63 24.58
N SER A 346 -1.56 -7.69 24.43
CA SER A 346 -2.96 -7.77 24.84
C SER A 346 -3.09 -8.09 26.34
N VAL A 347 -2.42 -7.31 27.18
CA VAL A 347 -2.83 -7.27 28.57
C VAL A 347 -4.18 -6.54 28.61
N LEU A 348 -5.26 -7.25 28.30
CA LEU A 348 -6.61 -6.83 28.60
C LEU A 348 -6.70 -6.77 30.13
N GLN A 349 -6.56 -5.58 30.69
CA GLN A 349 -6.94 -5.35 32.06
C GLN A 349 -8.46 -5.55 32.12
N LEU A 350 -8.88 -6.73 32.55
CA LEU A 350 -10.27 -7.03 32.79
C LEU A 350 -10.72 -6.17 33.97
N GLU A 351 -11.63 -5.23 33.73
CA GLU A 351 -12.35 -4.59 34.82
C GLU A 351 -13.20 -5.66 35.52
N LEU A 352 -13.04 -5.78 36.81
CA LEU A 352 -13.92 -6.63 37.61
C LEU A 352 -15.33 -6.05 37.57
N PRO A 353 -16.37 -6.84 37.33
CA PRO A 353 -17.74 -6.37 37.14
C PRO A 353 -18.41 -5.99 38.47
N PHE A 354 -17.85 -5.00 39.17
CA PHE A 354 -18.49 -4.45 40.36
C PHE A 354 -19.50 -3.36 39.97
N GLY A 355 -20.71 -3.77 39.61
CA GLY A 355 -21.93 -2.96 39.71
C GLY A 355 -22.06 -1.68 38.87
N LEU A 356 -21.22 -1.44 37.88
CA LEU A 356 -21.35 -0.32 36.96
C LEU A 356 -22.19 -0.71 35.73
N ALA A 357 -22.97 0.25 35.23
CA ALA A 357 -23.80 0.07 34.04
C ALA A 357 -23.00 -0.57 32.91
N ASP A 358 -23.52 -1.64 32.32
CA ASP A 358 -22.91 -2.41 31.22
C ASP A 358 -22.94 -1.56 29.93
N ASP A 359 -22.02 -0.65 29.82
CA ASP A 359 -21.80 0.10 28.62
C ASP A 359 -20.96 -0.76 27.63
N GLY A 360 -21.61 -1.51 26.77
CA GLY A 360 -21.05 -2.55 25.89
C GLY A 360 -19.76 -2.23 25.11
N LEU A 361 -19.16 -1.06 25.29
CA LEU A 361 -17.90 -0.60 24.70
C LEU A 361 -16.68 -0.94 25.56
N ARG A 362 -16.86 -1.36 26.84
CA ARG A 362 -15.75 -1.65 27.74
C ARG A 362 -15.27 -3.09 27.57
N PRO A 363 -13.97 -3.30 27.23
CA PRO A 363 -13.36 -4.63 27.29
C PRO A 363 -13.45 -5.14 28.73
N GLY A 364 -13.98 -6.32 28.97
CA GLY A 364 -14.10 -6.89 30.31
C GLY A 364 -15.51 -6.93 30.86
N THR A 365 -16.48 -6.22 30.30
CA THR A 365 -17.90 -6.46 30.60
C THR A 365 -18.34 -7.83 30.13
N ARG A 366 -19.38 -8.41 30.73
CA ARG A 366 -19.95 -9.72 30.29
C ARG A 366 -20.25 -9.71 28.78
N LYS A 367 -20.82 -8.64 28.24
CA LYS A 367 -21.10 -8.47 26.81
C LYS A 367 -19.84 -8.32 25.99
N GLY A 368 -18.88 -7.53 26.45
CA GLY A 368 -17.57 -7.36 25.76
C GLY A 368 -16.79 -8.67 25.67
N ALA A 369 -16.76 -9.46 26.76
CA ALA A 369 -16.12 -10.77 26.79
C ALA A 369 -16.85 -11.80 25.89
N ALA A 370 -18.18 -11.77 25.84
CA ALA A 370 -18.97 -12.65 24.97
C ALA A 370 -18.76 -12.30 23.48
N ARG A 371 -18.77 -11.03 23.13
CA ARG A 371 -18.49 -10.53 21.77
C ARG A 371 -17.09 -10.92 21.29
N GLY A 372 -16.07 -10.74 22.13
CA GLY A 372 -14.69 -11.13 21.81
C GLY A 372 -14.52 -12.66 21.65
N ARG A 373 -15.29 -13.48 22.39
CA ARG A 373 -15.32 -14.95 22.19
C ARG A 373 -16.01 -15.34 20.88
N ALA A 374 -17.13 -14.71 20.56
CA ALA A 374 -17.84 -14.93 19.30
C ALA A 374 -16.95 -14.56 18.09
N ASP A 375 -16.28 -13.42 18.14
CA ASP A 375 -15.35 -13.00 17.10
C ASP A 375 -14.21 -14.01 16.90
N ARG A 376 -13.58 -14.51 17.98
CA ARG A 376 -12.55 -15.55 17.89
C ARG A 376 -13.07 -16.86 17.31
N ALA A 377 -14.28 -17.28 17.68
CA ALA A 377 -14.91 -18.47 17.11
C ALA A 377 -15.14 -18.28 15.58
N MET A 378 -15.61 -17.12 15.16
CA MET A 378 -15.75 -16.78 13.74
C MET A 378 -14.40 -16.79 13.02
N ASP A 379 -13.33 -16.24 13.62
CA ASP A 379 -11.99 -16.25 13.04
C ASP A 379 -11.47 -17.68 12.82
N VAL A 380 -11.71 -18.60 13.76
CA VAL A 380 -11.35 -20.03 13.62
C VAL A 380 -12.12 -20.68 12.46
N ILE A 381 -13.43 -20.45 12.38
CA ILE A 381 -14.27 -20.98 11.29
C ILE A 381 -13.78 -20.43 9.93
N ARG A 382 -13.55 -19.13 9.83
CA ARG A 382 -13.05 -18.48 8.62
C ARG A 382 -11.67 -18.99 8.20
N GLY A 383 -10.78 -19.22 9.16
CA GLY A 383 -9.46 -19.81 8.89
C GLY A 383 -9.51 -21.21 8.32
N ARG A 384 -10.55 -21.99 8.65
CA ARG A 384 -10.72 -23.39 8.20
C ARG A 384 -11.54 -23.51 6.91
N PHE A 385 -12.59 -22.69 6.75
CA PHE A 385 -13.61 -22.84 5.70
C PHE A 385 -13.70 -21.64 4.74
N GLY A 386 -12.85 -20.64 4.91
CA GLY A 386 -12.84 -19.41 4.11
C GLY A 386 -13.68 -18.28 4.71
N TRP A 387 -13.44 -17.07 4.23
CA TRP A 387 -14.02 -15.83 4.79
C TRP A 387 -15.55 -15.80 4.75
N GLU A 388 -16.16 -16.32 3.68
CA GLU A 388 -17.62 -16.31 3.49
C GLU A 388 -18.38 -17.35 4.29
N SER A 389 -17.68 -18.26 5.01
CA SER A 389 -18.31 -19.37 5.74
C SER A 389 -19.18 -18.93 6.92
N VAL A 390 -18.87 -17.77 7.52
CA VAL A 390 -19.61 -17.20 8.64
C VAL A 390 -19.50 -15.66 8.60
N ALA A 391 -20.61 -14.96 8.82
CA ALA A 391 -20.66 -13.50 8.87
C ALA A 391 -21.75 -13.01 9.81
N TYR A 392 -21.69 -11.75 10.21
CA TYR A 392 -22.82 -11.09 10.86
C TYR A 392 -24.00 -10.99 9.88
N ALA A 393 -25.23 -11.22 10.36
CA ALA A 393 -26.41 -11.24 9.50
C ALA A 393 -26.54 -9.98 8.62
N SER A 394 -26.21 -8.80 9.15
CA SER A 394 -26.27 -7.54 8.40
C SER A 394 -25.20 -7.40 7.33
N SER A 395 -24.04 -8.07 7.45
CA SER A 395 -23.05 -8.13 6.36
C SER A 395 -23.32 -9.27 5.38
N ALA A 396 -23.89 -10.39 5.82
CA ALA A 396 -24.26 -11.51 4.96
C ALA A 396 -25.42 -11.20 4.00
N LEU A 397 -26.36 -10.36 4.45
CA LEU A 397 -27.54 -9.93 3.66
C LEU A 397 -27.29 -8.65 2.85
N GLY A 398 -26.10 -8.05 2.97
CA GLY A 398 -25.71 -6.84 2.25
C GLY A 398 -25.40 -7.09 0.76
N GLU A 399 -25.33 -6.01 -0.03
CA GLU A 399 -24.87 -6.11 -1.42
C GLU A 399 -23.42 -6.61 -1.47
N LYS A 400 -23.13 -7.58 -2.32
CA LYS A 400 -21.75 -8.05 -2.55
C LYS A 400 -20.90 -6.89 -3.05
N HIS A 401 -19.78 -6.67 -2.39
CA HIS A 401 -18.83 -5.62 -2.80
C HIS A 401 -18.16 -6.01 -4.13
N SER A 402 -17.98 -5.04 -5.02
CA SER A 402 -17.44 -5.24 -6.37
C SER A 402 -15.93 -5.58 -6.40
N VAL A 403 -15.23 -5.51 -5.27
CA VAL A 403 -13.78 -5.77 -5.19
C VAL A 403 -13.55 -7.20 -4.68
N PRO A 404 -12.82 -8.06 -5.41
CA PRO A 404 -12.50 -9.42 -5.00
C PRO A 404 -11.80 -9.47 -3.62
N ASP A 405 -12.10 -10.51 -2.83
CA ASP A 405 -11.52 -10.64 -1.47
C ASP A 405 -10.01 -10.90 -1.53
N GLU A 406 -9.51 -11.55 -2.58
CA GLU A 406 -8.08 -11.73 -2.82
C GLU A 406 -7.34 -10.40 -2.97
N PHE A 407 -7.92 -9.44 -3.73
CA PHE A 407 -7.33 -8.09 -3.84
C PHE A 407 -7.28 -7.37 -2.50
N ARG A 408 -8.29 -7.56 -1.66
CA ARG A 408 -8.33 -7.00 -0.30
C ARG A 408 -7.27 -7.62 0.60
N SER A 409 -7.03 -8.93 0.46
CA SER A 409 -6.04 -9.65 1.26
C SER A 409 -4.60 -9.27 0.94
N LEU A 410 -4.29 -8.82 -0.28
CA LEU A 410 -2.95 -8.36 -0.66
C LEU A 410 -2.47 -7.17 0.19
N ALA A 411 -3.36 -6.20 0.42
CA ALA A 411 -3.05 -5.02 1.24
C ALA A 411 -3.03 -5.32 2.75
N GLU A 412 -3.48 -6.50 3.16
CA GLU A 412 -3.72 -6.86 4.55
C GLU A 412 -2.66 -7.74 5.19
N LYS A 413 -1.73 -8.31 4.42
CA LYS A 413 -0.73 -9.26 4.94
C LYS A 413 0.38 -8.63 5.80
N GLU A 414 0.59 -7.33 5.73
CA GLU A 414 1.75 -6.64 6.34
C GLU A 414 1.47 -6.00 7.71
N LEU A 415 0.58 -6.54 8.51
CA LEU A 415 0.34 -6.07 9.89
C LEU A 415 1.35 -6.62 10.89
#